data_5d5f9a0a28dc1f2b93eb723652280798
#
_entry.id   5d5f9a0a28dc1f2b93eb723652280798
#
_cell.length_a   1.000
_cell.length_b   1.000
_cell.length_c   1.000
_cell.angle_alpha   90.00
_cell.angle_beta   90.00
_cell.angle_gamma   90.00
#
_symmetry.space_group_name_H-M   'P 1'
#
loop_
_entity.id
_entity.type
_entity.pdbx_description
1 polymer ?
#
loop_
_entity_poly.entity_id
_entity_poly.type
_entity_poly.pdbx_seq_one_letter_code
_entity_poly.pdbx_strand_id
1 'polypeptide(L)'
;GMAVMGRNLALNIESRGYTVAIYNRSKEKTEDVIACHPEKNFVPSYDVESFVNSIEKPRRIMLMVQAGPGTDATIQALLPHLDKGDILIDGGNTFYKDTIRRNEELANSGINFIGTGVSGGEKGALEGPSIMPGGQKEAYELVADVLEEISAKAPEDGKPCVTYIGPDGAGHYVKMVHNGIEYGDMQLIAESYDLMQHLLGLSAEDMAEIFTEWNKGELDSYLIEITADILSRKDDEGQDGPIVDYILDAAGNKGTGKWTSQSSLDLGVPLSLITESVFARYISTYKEERVHASKVLPKPAAFKFEGDKAELIEKIRQALYFSKIISYAQGFAQLRVASKENNWNLPFADIASIWRDGCIIRSRFLQKITDAYNRDADLANLLLDEYFLDVTAKYQQAVRDIVALAVQAGVPVPTFSAAITYFDSYRSADLPANLIQAQRDYFGAHTYQRKDKEGTFHYSWYDEK
;
A
#
# COMPACT_ATOMS: atom_id res chain seq x y z
N GLY A 1 -1.66 9.36 -22.30
CA GLY A 1 -2.74 9.90 -21.43
C GLY A 1 -2.28 11.14 -20.66
N MET A 2 -2.98 12.26 -20.87
CA MET A 2 -2.59 13.59 -20.35
C MET A 2 -3.55 14.12 -19.28
N ALA A 3 -4.14 13.21 -18.48
CA ALA A 3 -4.78 13.57 -17.22
C ALA A 3 -3.70 13.95 -16.17
N VAL A 4 -4.11 14.31 -14.96
CA VAL A 4 -3.23 14.88 -13.93
C VAL A 4 -1.90 14.13 -13.78
N MET A 5 -1.94 12.82 -13.58
CA MET A 5 -0.72 12.01 -13.39
C MET A 5 0.17 11.99 -14.64
N GLY A 6 -0.42 11.77 -15.82
CA GLY A 6 0.34 11.69 -17.07
C GLY A 6 0.96 13.03 -17.44
N ARG A 7 0.23 14.13 -17.25
CA ARG A 7 0.75 15.49 -17.45
C ARG A 7 1.93 15.78 -16.51
N ASN A 8 1.78 15.45 -15.23
CA ASN A 8 2.82 15.74 -14.25
C ASN A 8 4.09 14.91 -14.48
N LEU A 9 3.94 13.63 -14.85
CA LEU A 9 5.09 12.81 -15.26
C LEU A 9 5.76 13.34 -16.52
N ALA A 10 5.00 13.78 -17.54
CA ALA A 10 5.56 14.37 -18.75
C ALA A 10 6.35 15.66 -18.43
N LEU A 11 5.83 16.50 -17.55
CA LEU A 11 6.53 17.70 -17.06
C LEU A 11 7.81 17.33 -16.29
N ASN A 12 7.75 16.32 -15.46
CA ASN A 12 8.93 15.84 -14.72
C ASN A 12 10.00 15.31 -15.71
N ILE A 13 9.64 14.46 -16.66
CA ILE A 13 10.58 13.94 -17.67
C ILE A 13 11.21 15.09 -18.46
N GLU A 14 10.39 16.04 -18.93
CA GLU A 14 10.88 17.20 -19.69
C GLU A 14 11.85 18.06 -18.87
N SER A 15 11.55 18.25 -17.57
CA SER A 15 12.40 19.05 -16.67
C SER A 15 13.81 18.46 -16.47
N ARG A 16 14.01 17.17 -16.81
CA ARG A 16 15.32 16.50 -16.81
C ARG A 16 16.08 16.65 -18.14
N GLY A 17 15.55 17.44 -19.08
CA GLY A 17 16.19 17.72 -20.35
C GLY A 17 15.77 16.84 -21.53
N TYR A 18 14.78 15.98 -21.34
CA TYR A 18 14.24 15.16 -22.40
C TYR A 18 13.23 15.92 -23.28
N THR A 19 13.19 15.59 -24.57
CA THR A 19 12.07 15.93 -25.43
C THR A 19 10.99 14.88 -25.26
N VAL A 20 9.75 15.29 -24.97
CA VAL A 20 8.66 14.38 -24.63
C VAL A 20 7.53 14.47 -25.67
N ALA A 21 7.29 13.37 -26.39
CA ALA A 21 6.10 13.23 -27.21
C ALA A 21 4.88 13.02 -26.30
N ILE A 22 3.81 13.79 -26.54
CA ILE A 22 2.59 13.73 -25.76
C ILE A 22 1.36 13.47 -26.62
N TYR A 23 0.49 12.58 -26.13
CA TYR A 23 -0.75 12.18 -26.80
C TYR A 23 -1.85 11.87 -25.78
N ASN A 24 -3.06 12.30 -26.12
CA ASN A 24 -4.27 11.90 -25.41
C ASN A 24 -5.42 11.63 -26.39
N ARG A 25 -6.27 10.64 -26.09
CA ARG A 25 -7.39 10.27 -26.95
C ARG A 25 -8.32 11.45 -27.25
N SER A 26 -8.65 12.26 -26.26
CA SER A 26 -9.28 13.57 -26.46
C SER A 26 -8.19 14.61 -26.65
N LYS A 27 -8.17 15.23 -27.82
CA LYS A 27 -7.12 16.17 -28.24
C LYS A 27 -7.04 17.40 -27.33
N GLU A 28 -8.16 17.81 -26.77
CA GLU A 28 -8.29 18.98 -25.91
C GLU A 28 -7.29 18.92 -24.74
N LYS A 29 -7.10 17.74 -24.14
CA LYS A 29 -6.13 17.58 -23.05
C LYS A 29 -4.68 17.77 -23.47
N THR A 30 -4.34 17.40 -24.70
CA THR A 30 -3.01 17.65 -25.26
C THR A 30 -2.85 19.12 -25.57
N GLU A 31 -3.87 19.77 -26.17
CA GLU A 31 -3.91 21.20 -26.45
C GLU A 31 -3.76 22.04 -25.16
N ASP A 32 -4.47 21.65 -24.10
CA ASP A 32 -4.39 22.30 -22.77
C ASP A 32 -2.97 22.28 -22.20
N VAL A 33 -2.27 21.12 -22.30
CA VAL A 33 -0.89 21.01 -21.82
C VAL A 33 0.03 21.95 -22.57
N ILE A 34 -0.08 22.01 -23.91
CA ILE A 34 0.74 22.91 -24.72
C ILE A 34 0.41 24.38 -24.42
N ALA A 35 -0.88 24.72 -24.27
CA ALA A 35 -1.30 26.07 -23.97
C ALA A 35 -0.82 26.55 -22.59
N CYS A 36 -0.85 25.65 -21.59
CA CYS A 36 -0.38 25.96 -20.25
C CYS A 36 1.15 25.98 -20.10
N HIS A 37 1.89 25.29 -20.99
CA HIS A 37 3.34 25.12 -20.91
C HIS A 37 4.01 25.31 -22.28
N PRO A 38 3.84 26.50 -22.93
CA PRO A 38 4.34 26.74 -24.27
C PRO A 38 5.88 26.76 -24.37
N GLU A 39 6.56 26.95 -23.25
CA GLU A 39 8.02 26.97 -23.14
C GLU A 39 8.65 25.58 -23.05
N LYS A 40 7.83 24.55 -22.86
CA LYS A 40 8.31 23.17 -22.65
C LYS A 40 8.63 22.45 -23.98
N ASN A 41 9.60 21.56 -23.93
CA ASN A 41 10.04 20.80 -25.08
C ASN A 41 9.13 19.57 -25.34
N PHE A 42 7.84 19.84 -25.58
CA PHE A 42 6.85 18.84 -25.91
C PHE A 42 6.63 18.71 -27.42
N VAL A 43 6.43 17.48 -27.90
CA VAL A 43 6.01 17.16 -29.26
C VAL A 43 4.56 16.66 -29.20
N PRO A 44 3.57 17.52 -29.45
CA PRO A 44 2.18 17.13 -29.41
C PRO A 44 1.78 16.30 -30.64
N SER A 45 0.94 15.29 -30.42
CA SER A 45 0.29 14.54 -31.48
C SER A 45 -1.20 14.35 -31.16
N TYR A 46 -2.01 14.27 -32.21
CA TYR A 46 -3.47 14.24 -32.12
C TYR A 46 -4.07 12.94 -32.68
N ASP A 47 -3.23 12.07 -33.20
CA ASP A 47 -3.53 10.71 -33.64
C ASP A 47 -2.42 9.74 -33.23
N VAL A 48 -2.73 8.46 -33.21
CA VAL A 48 -1.80 7.41 -32.73
C VAL A 48 -0.61 7.24 -33.65
N GLU A 49 -0.82 7.28 -34.99
CA GLU A 49 0.24 7.07 -35.96
C GLU A 49 1.29 8.18 -35.89
N SER A 50 0.85 9.43 -35.90
CA SER A 50 1.73 10.60 -35.77
C SER A 50 2.50 10.56 -34.43
N PHE A 51 1.83 10.17 -33.34
CA PHE A 51 2.45 10.03 -32.03
C PHE A 51 3.57 9.00 -32.03
N VAL A 52 3.31 7.78 -32.51
CA VAL A 52 4.29 6.70 -32.53
C VAL A 52 5.46 7.05 -33.45
N ASN A 53 5.19 7.67 -34.63
CA ASN A 53 6.23 8.05 -35.58
C ASN A 53 7.10 9.22 -35.10
N SER A 54 6.67 9.99 -34.09
CA SER A 54 7.46 11.07 -33.50
C SER A 54 8.52 10.60 -32.50
N ILE A 55 8.53 9.29 -32.15
CA ILE A 55 9.39 8.75 -31.08
C ILE A 55 10.53 7.94 -31.71
N GLU A 56 11.74 8.15 -31.18
CA GLU A 56 12.95 7.43 -31.56
C GLU A 56 12.87 5.93 -31.19
N LYS A 57 13.42 5.08 -32.06
CA LYS A 57 13.48 3.62 -31.83
C LYS A 57 14.74 3.22 -31.07
N PRO A 58 14.62 2.20 -30.17
CA PRO A 58 13.39 1.55 -29.75
C PRO A 58 12.50 2.52 -29.00
N ARG A 59 11.22 2.57 -29.36
CA ARG A 59 10.29 3.52 -28.74
C ARG A 59 10.02 3.16 -27.29
N ARG A 60 9.94 4.17 -26.43
CA ARG A 60 9.62 4.04 -25.00
C ARG A 60 8.35 4.82 -24.75
N ILE A 61 7.23 4.12 -24.59
CA ILE A 61 5.90 4.74 -24.50
C ILE A 61 5.30 4.42 -23.14
N MET A 62 5.08 5.46 -22.33
CA MET A 62 4.43 5.33 -21.02
C MET A 62 2.92 5.53 -21.13
N LEU A 63 2.16 4.57 -20.66
CA LEU A 63 0.70 4.58 -20.60
C LEU A 63 0.25 5.07 -19.21
N MET A 64 -0.35 6.26 -19.20
CA MET A 64 -0.98 6.83 -17.99
C MET A 64 -2.48 6.95 -18.24
N VAL A 65 -3.14 5.79 -18.32
CA VAL A 65 -4.55 5.65 -18.66
C VAL A 65 -5.29 4.88 -17.59
N GLN A 66 -6.61 4.84 -17.67
CA GLN A 66 -7.42 4.06 -16.74
C GLN A 66 -7.05 2.57 -16.85
N ALA A 67 -6.76 1.95 -15.71
CA ALA A 67 -6.45 0.53 -15.62
C ALA A 67 -7.64 -0.35 -16.09
N GLY A 68 -7.34 -1.55 -16.55
CA GLY A 68 -8.33 -2.48 -17.07
C GLY A 68 -8.61 -2.28 -18.58
N PRO A 69 -9.88 -2.23 -19.01
CA PRO A 69 -10.23 -2.12 -20.44
C PRO A 69 -9.64 -0.90 -21.15
N GLY A 70 -9.42 0.19 -20.42
CA GLY A 70 -8.79 1.39 -20.98
C GLY A 70 -7.34 1.17 -21.39
N THR A 71 -6.60 0.40 -20.61
CA THR A 71 -5.22 0.01 -20.93
C THR A 71 -5.20 -0.93 -22.14
N ASP A 72 -6.08 -1.95 -22.17
CA ASP A 72 -6.18 -2.88 -23.31
C ASP A 72 -6.50 -2.15 -24.61
N ALA A 73 -7.48 -1.24 -24.59
CA ALA A 73 -7.86 -0.45 -25.76
C ALA A 73 -6.71 0.44 -26.25
N THR A 74 -5.92 1.01 -25.34
CA THR A 74 -4.76 1.84 -25.70
C THR A 74 -3.67 0.99 -26.34
N ILE A 75 -3.38 -0.18 -25.78
CA ILE A 75 -2.40 -1.12 -26.37
C ILE A 75 -2.83 -1.55 -27.77
N GLN A 76 -4.10 -1.93 -27.95
CA GLN A 76 -4.62 -2.34 -29.26
C GLN A 76 -4.54 -1.22 -30.31
N ALA A 77 -4.74 0.03 -29.91
CA ALA A 77 -4.60 1.18 -30.82
C ALA A 77 -3.14 1.44 -31.22
N LEU A 78 -2.20 1.23 -30.31
CA LEU A 78 -0.76 1.44 -30.56
C LEU A 78 -0.12 0.30 -31.39
N LEU A 79 -0.54 -0.93 -31.14
CA LEU A 79 0.13 -2.15 -31.63
C LEU A 79 0.36 -2.18 -33.15
N PRO A 80 -0.56 -1.74 -34.03
CA PRO A 80 -0.34 -1.71 -35.49
C PRO A 80 0.81 -0.80 -35.97
N HIS A 81 1.22 0.15 -35.11
CA HIS A 81 2.24 1.16 -35.41
C HIS A 81 3.60 0.90 -34.77
N LEU A 82 3.67 -0.14 -33.90
CA LEU A 82 4.89 -0.49 -33.17
C LEU A 82 5.77 -1.46 -33.94
N ASP A 83 7.07 -1.38 -33.70
CA ASP A 83 8.06 -2.30 -34.21
C ASP A 83 8.58 -3.24 -33.12
N LYS A 84 9.14 -4.39 -33.54
CA LYS A 84 9.82 -5.30 -32.60
C LYS A 84 10.92 -4.57 -31.83
N GLY A 85 10.95 -4.78 -30.52
CA GLY A 85 11.89 -4.13 -29.61
C GLY A 85 11.37 -2.84 -28.98
N ASP A 86 10.24 -2.29 -29.47
CA ASP A 86 9.58 -1.16 -28.80
C ASP A 86 9.10 -1.56 -27.41
N ILE A 87 8.97 -0.59 -26.51
CA ILE A 87 8.68 -0.79 -25.10
C ILE A 87 7.42 -0.02 -24.72
N LEU A 88 6.41 -0.72 -24.21
CA LEU A 88 5.25 -0.14 -23.54
C LEU A 88 5.44 -0.21 -22.04
N ILE A 89 5.23 0.91 -21.34
CA ILE A 89 5.36 1.04 -19.90
C ILE A 89 3.98 1.38 -19.32
N ASP A 90 3.35 0.46 -18.63
CA ASP A 90 2.07 0.70 -17.99
C ASP A 90 2.30 1.29 -16.58
N GLY A 91 2.07 2.60 -16.44
CA GLY A 91 2.19 3.35 -15.19
C GLY A 91 0.89 3.44 -14.38
N GLY A 92 -0.17 2.75 -14.79
CA GLY A 92 -1.44 2.69 -14.07
C GLY A 92 -1.38 1.81 -12.81
N ASN A 93 -2.38 1.96 -11.93
CA ASN A 93 -2.59 1.01 -10.82
C ASN A 93 -3.30 -0.25 -11.33
N THR A 94 -2.58 -1.03 -12.10
CA THR A 94 -3.10 -2.19 -12.81
C THR A 94 -3.11 -3.43 -11.91
N PHE A 95 -4.15 -4.26 -12.05
CA PHE A 95 -4.17 -5.57 -11.43
C PHE A 95 -3.09 -6.46 -12.03
N TYR A 96 -2.21 -7.00 -11.21
CA TYR A 96 -0.98 -7.68 -11.65
C TYR A 96 -1.21 -8.87 -12.60
N LYS A 97 -2.35 -9.57 -12.48
CA LYS A 97 -2.70 -10.68 -13.39
C LYS A 97 -2.99 -10.19 -14.82
N ASP A 98 -3.56 -8.99 -14.96
CA ASP A 98 -3.70 -8.35 -16.28
C ASP A 98 -2.34 -7.97 -16.87
N THR A 99 -1.41 -7.55 -16.02
CA THR A 99 -0.03 -7.25 -16.43
C THR A 99 0.68 -8.49 -16.95
N ILE A 100 0.56 -9.61 -16.25
CA ILE A 100 1.11 -10.90 -16.69
C ILE A 100 0.54 -11.29 -18.06
N ARG A 101 -0.79 -11.24 -18.20
CA ARG A 101 -1.47 -11.54 -19.48
C ARG A 101 -0.98 -10.65 -20.62
N ARG A 102 -0.91 -9.33 -20.40
CA ARG A 102 -0.43 -8.37 -21.42
C ARG A 102 1.01 -8.60 -21.80
N ASN A 103 1.85 -8.94 -20.82
CA ASN A 103 3.25 -9.26 -21.07
C ASN A 103 3.38 -10.47 -22.02
N GLU A 104 2.64 -11.54 -21.75
CA GLU A 104 2.61 -12.74 -22.59
C GLU A 104 2.08 -12.45 -24.00
N GLU A 105 0.96 -11.73 -24.10
CA GLU A 105 0.34 -11.36 -25.40
C GLU A 105 1.29 -10.52 -26.27
N LEU A 106 1.92 -9.50 -25.70
CA LEU A 106 2.82 -8.59 -26.41
C LEU A 106 4.15 -9.23 -26.79
N ALA A 107 4.64 -10.17 -25.98
CA ALA A 107 5.84 -10.94 -26.30
C ALA A 107 5.72 -11.69 -27.64
N ASN A 108 4.53 -12.19 -27.97
CA ASN A 108 4.25 -12.84 -29.27
C ASN A 108 4.44 -11.90 -30.48
N SER A 109 4.30 -10.59 -30.26
CA SER A 109 4.54 -9.56 -31.27
C SER A 109 5.95 -8.96 -31.22
N GLY A 110 6.77 -9.43 -30.26
CA GLY A 110 8.13 -8.89 -30.05
C GLY A 110 8.15 -7.52 -29.39
N ILE A 111 7.05 -7.11 -28.75
CA ILE A 111 6.93 -5.86 -28.01
C ILE A 111 7.22 -6.13 -26.54
N ASN A 112 8.09 -5.31 -25.97
CA ASN A 112 8.39 -5.36 -24.53
C ASN A 112 7.32 -4.65 -23.71
N PHE A 113 7.02 -5.17 -22.54
CA PHE A 113 6.01 -4.60 -21.64
C PHE A 113 6.54 -4.51 -20.22
N ILE A 114 6.53 -3.30 -19.65
CA ILE A 114 6.97 -3.02 -18.29
C ILE A 114 5.76 -2.55 -17.48
N GLY A 115 5.27 -3.40 -16.58
CA GLY A 115 4.25 -3.03 -15.62
C GLY A 115 4.89 -2.24 -14.48
N THR A 116 4.57 -0.95 -14.37
CA THR A 116 5.29 -0.02 -13.50
C THR A 116 4.34 0.60 -12.47
N GLY A 117 4.51 0.23 -11.22
CA GLY A 117 3.86 0.94 -10.12
C GLY A 117 4.47 2.32 -9.94
N VAL A 118 3.63 3.36 -9.95
CA VAL A 118 4.03 4.74 -9.67
C VAL A 118 3.31 5.22 -8.43
N SER A 119 4.04 5.75 -7.45
CA SER A 119 3.49 6.27 -6.21
C SER A 119 3.83 7.76 -6.02
N GLY A 120 3.27 8.39 -4.98
CA GLY A 120 3.52 9.79 -4.64
C GLY A 120 2.40 10.75 -5.00
N GLY A 121 1.32 10.27 -5.64
CA GLY A 121 0.18 11.10 -6.04
C GLY A 121 0.55 12.18 -7.06
N GLU A 122 -0.27 13.23 -7.12
CA GLU A 122 -0.10 14.34 -8.07
C GLU A 122 1.25 15.05 -7.91
N LYS A 123 1.59 15.40 -6.68
CA LYS A 123 2.83 16.08 -6.34
C LYS A 123 4.06 15.21 -6.64
N GLY A 124 4.02 13.95 -6.20
CA GLY A 124 5.10 13.00 -6.44
C GLY A 124 5.36 12.78 -7.93
N ALA A 125 4.32 12.66 -8.75
CA ALA A 125 4.48 12.53 -10.20
C ALA A 125 5.26 13.71 -10.83
N LEU A 126 5.06 14.93 -10.30
CA LEU A 126 5.73 16.13 -10.80
C LEU A 126 7.15 16.28 -10.25
N GLU A 127 7.36 16.03 -8.96
CA GLU A 127 8.60 16.36 -8.26
C GLU A 127 9.56 15.18 -8.15
N GLY A 128 9.04 13.97 -8.09
CA GLY A 128 9.81 12.73 -7.97
C GLY A 128 8.98 11.62 -7.31
N PRO A 129 8.48 10.65 -8.10
CA PRO A 129 7.76 9.50 -7.56
C PRO A 129 8.70 8.37 -7.11
N SER A 130 8.20 7.49 -6.24
CA SER A 130 8.72 6.14 -6.10
C SER A 130 8.20 5.27 -7.24
N ILE A 131 9.07 4.52 -7.91
CA ILE A 131 8.75 3.78 -9.13
C ILE A 131 9.12 2.30 -8.96
N MET A 132 8.19 1.41 -9.31
CA MET A 132 8.29 -0.03 -9.14
C MET A 132 8.13 -0.76 -10.49
N PRO A 133 9.15 -0.74 -11.38
CA PRO A 133 9.09 -1.36 -12.69
C PRO A 133 9.32 -2.87 -12.64
N GLY A 134 8.49 -3.62 -13.36
CA GLY A 134 8.64 -5.06 -13.57
C GLY A 134 8.35 -5.43 -15.03
N GLY A 135 8.94 -6.51 -15.50
CA GLY A 135 8.84 -6.97 -16.89
C GLY A 135 10.17 -7.51 -17.42
N GLN A 136 10.43 -7.40 -18.72
CA GLN A 136 11.69 -7.85 -19.28
C GLN A 136 12.84 -6.98 -18.76
N LYS A 137 13.86 -7.61 -18.18
CA LYS A 137 14.99 -6.91 -17.57
C LYS A 137 15.77 -6.10 -18.62
N GLU A 138 15.97 -6.66 -19.79
CA GLU A 138 16.69 -6.01 -20.89
C GLU A 138 15.94 -4.77 -21.38
N ALA A 139 14.61 -4.78 -21.37
CA ALA A 139 13.81 -3.62 -21.71
C ALA A 139 13.87 -2.55 -20.59
N TYR A 140 13.88 -2.97 -19.33
CA TYR A 140 14.08 -2.05 -18.21
C TYR A 140 15.43 -1.30 -18.32
N GLU A 141 16.51 -1.99 -18.68
CA GLU A 141 17.82 -1.37 -18.84
C GLU A 141 17.83 -0.23 -19.88
N LEU A 142 16.93 -0.26 -20.87
CA LEU A 142 16.78 0.80 -21.87
C LEU A 142 15.97 2.02 -21.38
N VAL A 143 15.30 1.91 -20.25
CA VAL A 143 14.48 3.00 -19.66
C VAL A 143 14.97 3.41 -18.25
N ALA A 144 15.93 2.69 -17.71
CA ALA A 144 16.42 2.87 -16.35
C ALA A 144 16.89 4.31 -16.09
N ASP A 145 17.71 4.87 -16.98
CA ASP A 145 18.25 6.23 -16.83
C ASP A 145 17.13 7.27 -16.66
N VAL A 146 16.10 7.21 -17.49
CA VAL A 146 14.96 8.13 -17.41
C VAL A 146 14.21 7.93 -16.09
N LEU A 147 13.92 6.68 -15.72
CA LEU A 147 13.20 6.37 -14.51
C LEU A 147 13.98 6.77 -13.24
N GLU A 148 15.30 6.59 -13.24
CA GLU A 148 16.17 7.03 -12.16
C GLU A 148 16.18 8.55 -12.03
N GLU A 149 16.27 9.28 -13.13
CA GLU A 149 16.32 10.74 -13.11
C GLU A 149 15.03 11.37 -12.59
N ILE A 150 13.88 10.83 -13.01
CA ILE A 150 12.57 11.37 -12.61
C ILE A 150 12.11 10.94 -11.23
N SER A 151 12.70 9.89 -10.65
CA SER A 151 12.32 9.39 -9.34
C SER A 151 12.78 10.30 -8.20
N ALA A 152 12.12 10.19 -7.05
CA ALA A 152 12.60 10.78 -5.81
C ALA A 152 14.01 10.29 -5.47
N LYS A 153 14.73 11.07 -4.69
CA LYS A 153 16.04 10.69 -4.13
C LYS A 153 15.90 10.52 -2.64
N ALA A 154 16.24 9.34 -2.14
CA ALA A 154 16.15 9.05 -0.71
C ALA A 154 17.02 10.02 0.10
N PRO A 155 16.48 10.65 1.16
CA PRO A 155 17.21 11.66 1.93
C PRO A 155 18.43 11.10 2.66
N GLU A 156 18.45 9.80 2.97
CA GLU A 156 19.53 9.16 3.73
C GLU A 156 20.82 8.99 2.93
N ASP A 157 20.71 8.70 1.62
CA ASP A 157 21.87 8.35 0.79
C ASP A 157 21.85 8.91 -0.63
N GLY A 158 20.81 9.67 -0.99
CA GLY A 158 20.65 10.27 -2.32
C GLY A 158 20.35 9.27 -3.44
N LYS A 159 20.10 8.01 -3.12
CA LYS A 159 19.77 7.00 -4.15
C LYS A 159 18.40 7.22 -4.75
N PRO A 160 18.23 6.94 -6.05
CA PRO A 160 16.93 7.05 -6.70
C PRO A 160 15.94 6.02 -6.12
N CYS A 161 14.70 6.46 -5.90
CA CYS A 161 13.61 5.61 -5.41
C CYS A 161 12.96 4.81 -6.55
N VAL A 162 13.78 4.10 -7.30
CA VAL A 162 13.42 3.16 -8.35
C VAL A 162 14.39 2.00 -8.38
N THR A 163 13.88 0.80 -8.60
CA THR A 163 14.69 -0.39 -8.83
C THR A 163 13.92 -1.37 -9.71
N TYR A 164 14.60 -2.20 -10.48
CA TYR A 164 13.96 -3.32 -11.15
C TYR A 164 13.41 -4.30 -10.13
N ILE A 165 12.09 -4.52 -10.17
CA ILE A 165 11.40 -5.35 -9.18
C ILE A 165 11.51 -6.85 -9.50
N GLY A 166 11.29 -7.21 -10.76
CA GLY A 166 11.26 -8.60 -11.20
C GLY A 166 10.51 -8.77 -12.51
N PRO A 167 10.41 -10.01 -13.03
CA PRO A 167 9.72 -10.27 -14.28
C PRO A 167 8.20 -10.10 -14.18
N ASP A 168 7.54 -10.15 -15.32
CA ASP A 168 6.09 -10.20 -15.49
C ASP A 168 5.33 -9.10 -14.75
N GLY A 169 4.38 -9.49 -13.92
CA GLY A 169 3.55 -8.59 -13.11
C GLY A 169 4.16 -8.16 -11.77
N ALA A 170 5.44 -8.46 -11.50
CA ALA A 170 6.09 -8.22 -10.22
C ALA A 170 6.02 -6.75 -9.77
N GLY A 171 6.22 -5.81 -10.68
CA GLY A 171 6.15 -4.37 -10.36
C GLY A 171 4.78 -3.93 -9.87
N HIS A 172 3.73 -4.29 -10.58
CA HIS A 172 2.35 -4.00 -10.16
C HIS A 172 1.93 -4.78 -8.91
N TYR A 173 2.44 -5.99 -8.71
CA TYR A 173 2.21 -6.74 -7.48
C TYR A 173 2.79 -6.02 -6.26
N VAL A 174 4.03 -5.58 -6.33
CA VAL A 174 4.68 -4.83 -5.26
C VAL A 174 3.95 -3.51 -5.00
N LYS A 175 3.50 -2.82 -6.05
CA LYS A 175 2.67 -1.60 -5.90
C LYS A 175 1.32 -1.89 -5.24
N MET A 176 0.69 -3.01 -5.56
CA MET A 176 -0.55 -3.44 -4.93
C MET A 176 -0.38 -3.67 -3.43
N VAL A 177 0.68 -4.37 -3.02
CA VAL A 177 0.99 -4.62 -1.60
C VAL A 177 1.37 -3.32 -0.89
N HIS A 178 2.13 -2.43 -1.54
CA HIS A 178 2.38 -1.07 -1.05
C HIS A 178 1.07 -0.37 -0.69
N ASN A 179 0.07 -0.41 -1.57
CA ASN A 179 -1.23 0.21 -1.31
C ASN A 179 -2.00 -0.51 -0.19
N GLY A 180 -1.86 -1.82 -0.05
CA GLY A 180 -2.42 -2.55 1.09
C GLY A 180 -1.85 -2.06 2.42
N ILE A 181 -0.55 -1.88 2.50
CA ILE A 181 0.14 -1.30 3.67
C ILE A 181 -0.37 0.13 3.93
N GLU A 182 -0.52 0.93 2.88
CA GLU A 182 -1.09 2.29 2.96
C GLU A 182 -2.48 2.29 3.61
N TYR A 183 -3.35 1.35 3.25
CA TYR A 183 -4.67 1.20 3.88
C TYR A 183 -4.54 0.90 5.38
N GLY A 184 -3.64 0.01 5.77
CA GLY A 184 -3.34 -0.29 7.16
C GLY A 184 -2.87 0.93 7.93
N ASP A 185 -1.89 1.66 7.40
CA ASP A 185 -1.36 2.88 8.01
C ASP A 185 -2.45 3.94 8.20
N MET A 186 -3.26 4.19 7.16
CA MET A 186 -4.34 5.18 7.23
C MET A 186 -5.39 4.81 8.28
N GLN A 187 -5.77 3.54 8.37
CA GLN A 187 -6.75 3.08 9.35
C GLN A 187 -6.20 3.17 10.78
N LEU A 188 -4.94 2.80 11.01
CA LEU A 188 -4.28 2.94 12.32
C LEU A 188 -4.22 4.40 12.77
N ILE A 189 -3.90 5.32 11.88
CA ILE A 189 -3.90 6.76 12.16
C ILE A 189 -5.32 7.23 12.48
N ALA A 190 -6.33 6.79 11.73
CA ALA A 190 -7.72 7.13 11.98
C ALA A 190 -8.22 6.59 13.34
N GLU A 191 -7.83 5.37 13.72
CA GLU A 191 -8.15 4.80 15.04
C GLU A 191 -7.46 5.58 16.16
N SER A 192 -6.22 6.04 15.95
CA SER A 192 -5.51 6.88 16.92
C SER A 192 -6.22 8.23 17.13
N TYR A 193 -6.66 8.85 16.03
CA TYR A 193 -7.47 10.06 16.03
C TYR A 193 -8.79 9.85 16.80
N ASP A 194 -9.49 8.78 16.49
CA ASP A 194 -10.79 8.45 17.11
C ASP A 194 -10.67 8.19 18.62
N LEU A 195 -9.63 7.47 19.05
CA LEU A 195 -9.32 7.25 20.47
C LEU A 195 -9.06 8.56 21.21
N MET A 196 -8.24 9.45 20.66
CA MET A 196 -7.94 10.75 21.27
C MET A 196 -9.18 11.63 21.38
N GLN A 197 -10.03 11.62 20.36
CA GLN A 197 -11.28 12.38 20.35
C GLN A 197 -12.27 11.82 21.36
N HIS A 198 -12.54 10.52 21.36
CA HIS A 198 -13.57 9.92 22.21
C HIS A 198 -13.15 9.70 23.66
N LEU A 199 -11.92 9.34 23.94
CA LEU A 199 -11.46 9.07 25.30
C LEU A 199 -10.97 10.32 26.02
N LEU A 200 -10.37 11.26 25.31
CA LEU A 200 -9.72 12.46 25.88
C LEU A 200 -10.48 13.75 25.58
N GLY A 201 -11.43 13.72 24.65
CA GLY A 201 -12.18 14.91 24.25
C GLY A 201 -11.32 15.96 23.58
N LEU A 202 -10.24 15.55 22.90
CA LEU A 202 -9.34 16.49 22.23
C LEU A 202 -9.98 17.07 20.99
N SER A 203 -9.70 18.34 20.73
CA SER A 203 -10.07 19.02 19.48
C SER A 203 -9.16 18.59 18.31
N ALA A 204 -9.57 18.90 17.10
CA ALA A 204 -8.72 18.70 15.93
C ALA A 204 -7.41 19.51 16.03
N GLU A 205 -7.46 20.73 16.54
CA GLU A 205 -6.28 21.57 16.76
C GLU A 205 -5.30 20.94 17.75
N ASP A 206 -5.80 20.44 18.91
CA ASP A 206 -4.95 19.72 19.88
C ASP A 206 -4.27 18.50 19.24
N MET A 207 -5.02 17.73 18.45
CA MET A 207 -4.50 16.55 17.77
C MET A 207 -3.52 16.91 16.66
N ALA A 208 -3.71 18.04 15.96
CA ALA A 208 -2.75 18.53 14.98
C ALA A 208 -1.37 18.78 15.61
N GLU A 209 -1.33 19.36 16.81
CA GLU A 209 -0.10 19.58 17.57
C GLU A 209 0.56 18.24 17.96
N ILE A 210 -0.24 17.27 18.42
CA ILE A 210 0.24 15.92 18.79
C ILE A 210 0.85 15.22 17.58
N PHE A 211 0.17 15.17 16.44
CA PHE A 211 0.70 14.55 15.21
C PHE A 211 1.93 15.29 14.69
N THR A 212 1.99 16.62 14.81
CA THR A 212 3.18 17.41 14.48
C THR A 212 4.38 17.00 15.34
N GLU A 213 4.16 16.78 16.64
CA GLU A 213 5.22 16.32 17.54
C GLU A 213 5.65 14.87 17.22
N TRP A 214 4.68 13.97 16.96
CA TRP A 214 4.99 12.60 16.57
C TRP A 214 5.78 12.51 15.27
N ASN A 215 5.57 13.45 14.34
CA ASN A 215 6.30 13.49 13.07
C ASN A 215 7.79 13.90 13.20
N LYS A 216 8.21 14.36 14.38
CA LYS A 216 9.64 14.65 14.64
C LYS A 216 10.44 13.41 15.06
N GLY A 217 9.77 12.33 15.44
CA GLY A 217 10.34 11.12 16.00
C GLY A 217 10.28 9.90 15.07
N GLU A 218 10.08 8.75 15.67
CA GLU A 218 10.04 7.46 14.97
C GLU A 218 8.82 7.28 14.07
N LEU A 219 7.73 8.05 14.28
CA LEU A 219 6.55 8.06 13.45
C LEU A 219 6.66 8.99 12.24
N ASP A 220 7.80 9.67 12.03
CA ASP A 220 8.03 10.53 10.87
C ASP A 220 7.66 9.80 9.58
N SER A 221 6.61 10.31 8.93
CA SER A 221 6.06 9.76 7.70
C SER A 221 5.18 10.78 6.98
N TYR A 222 5.00 10.56 5.67
CA TYR A 222 4.10 11.39 4.86
C TYR A 222 2.66 11.40 5.39
N LEU A 223 2.12 10.25 5.80
CA LEU A 223 0.75 10.19 6.30
C LEU A 223 0.58 10.89 7.67
N ILE A 224 1.56 10.85 8.55
CA ILE A 224 1.54 11.63 9.80
C ILE A 224 1.64 13.13 9.52
N GLU A 225 2.53 13.53 8.60
CA GLU A 225 2.69 14.92 8.17
C GLU A 225 1.37 15.51 7.66
N ILE A 226 0.74 14.83 6.69
CA ILE A 226 -0.55 15.31 6.14
C ILE A 226 -1.70 15.23 7.13
N THR A 227 -1.68 14.29 8.08
CA THR A 227 -2.68 14.22 9.15
C THR A 227 -2.61 15.47 10.03
N ALA A 228 -1.41 15.89 10.43
CA ALA A 228 -1.23 17.12 11.19
C ALA A 228 -1.72 18.35 10.41
N ASP A 229 -1.41 18.44 9.12
CA ASP A 229 -1.88 19.54 8.27
C ASP A 229 -3.40 19.55 8.12
N ILE A 230 -4.01 18.38 7.82
CA ILE A 230 -5.48 18.25 7.70
C ILE A 230 -6.19 18.72 8.96
N LEU A 231 -5.74 18.25 10.12
CA LEU A 231 -6.36 18.57 11.41
C LEU A 231 -6.21 20.05 11.80
N SER A 232 -5.21 20.75 11.25
CA SER A 232 -5.01 22.19 11.45
C SER A 232 -5.87 23.07 10.54
N ARG A 233 -6.48 22.51 9.49
CA ARG A 233 -7.23 23.28 8.49
C ARG A 233 -8.65 23.56 8.94
N LYS A 234 -9.08 24.79 8.69
CA LYS A 234 -10.47 25.24 8.89
C LYS A 234 -11.28 25.02 7.63
N ASP A 235 -12.59 24.93 7.81
CA ASP A 235 -13.52 24.90 6.70
C ASP A 235 -13.41 26.18 5.87
N ASP A 236 -13.48 26.04 4.55
CA ASP A 236 -13.44 27.15 3.58
C ASP A 236 -14.77 27.36 2.85
N GLU A 237 -15.80 26.57 3.17
CA GLU A 237 -17.16 26.67 2.61
C GLU A 237 -18.12 27.46 3.52
N GLY A 238 -17.60 28.16 4.53
CA GLY A 238 -18.34 29.12 5.35
C GLY A 238 -18.90 28.59 6.67
N GLN A 239 -18.42 27.45 7.16
CA GLN A 239 -18.68 26.95 8.50
C GLN A 239 -17.56 27.34 9.47
N ASP A 240 -17.88 27.47 10.74
CA ASP A 240 -16.87 27.63 11.79
C ASP A 240 -16.36 26.26 12.23
N GLY A 241 -15.05 26.07 12.26
CA GLY A 241 -14.42 24.87 12.79
C GLY A 241 -13.46 24.18 11.82
N PRO A 242 -12.90 23.02 12.21
CA PRO A 242 -11.98 22.29 11.38
C PRO A 242 -12.69 21.59 10.23
N ILE A 243 -12.09 21.60 9.04
CA ILE A 243 -12.67 20.98 7.83
C ILE A 243 -12.96 19.50 8.04
N VAL A 244 -12.16 18.78 8.82
CA VAL A 244 -12.34 17.35 9.06
C VAL A 244 -13.69 17.00 9.68
N ASP A 245 -14.30 17.89 10.44
CA ASP A 245 -15.60 17.69 11.07
C ASP A 245 -16.78 17.73 10.08
N TYR A 246 -16.56 18.33 8.91
CA TYR A 246 -17.55 18.43 7.83
C TYR A 246 -17.39 17.38 6.73
N ILE A 247 -16.29 16.63 6.75
CA ILE A 247 -16.07 15.53 5.80
C ILE A 247 -16.92 14.33 6.20
N LEU A 248 -17.69 13.81 5.25
CA LEU A 248 -18.50 12.59 5.49
C LEU A 248 -17.57 11.40 5.84
N ASP A 249 -17.91 10.69 6.91
CA ASP A 249 -17.20 9.52 7.39
C ASP A 249 -17.46 8.25 6.55
N ALA A 250 -17.22 8.36 5.25
CA ALA A 250 -17.35 7.29 4.27
C ALA A 250 -16.10 7.28 3.37
N ALA A 251 -15.21 6.32 3.61
CA ALA A 251 -13.94 6.23 2.89
C ALA A 251 -14.07 5.41 1.60
N GLY A 252 -13.75 6.03 0.47
CA GLY A 252 -13.71 5.35 -0.83
C GLY A 252 -12.48 4.46 -0.99
N ASN A 253 -12.51 3.61 -2.04
CA ASN A 253 -11.36 2.80 -2.44
C ASN A 253 -11.34 2.57 -3.95
N LYS A 254 -10.15 2.24 -4.50
CA LYS A 254 -9.96 1.91 -5.92
C LYS A 254 -9.66 0.42 -6.15
N GLY A 255 -9.79 -0.41 -5.12
CA GLY A 255 -9.67 -1.87 -5.21
C GLY A 255 -8.31 -2.46 -4.86
N THR A 256 -7.22 -1.69 -4.75
CA THR A 256 -5.88 -2.23 -4.51
C THR A 256 -5.73 -2.94 -3.16
N GLY A 257 -6.34 -2.40 -2.10
CA GLY A 257 -6.38 -3.07 -0.79
C GLY A 257 -7.16 -4.39 -0.82
N LYS A 258 -8.29 -4.41 -1.53
CA LYS A 258 -9.06 -5.63 -1.80
C LYS A 258 -8.24 -6.67 -2.54
N TRP A 259 -7.52 -6.30 -3.60
CA TRP A 259 -6.68 -7.23 -4.36
C TRP A 259 -5.54 -7.79 -3.52
N THR A 260 -4.93 -6.97 -2.66
CA THR A 260 -3.91 -7.41 -1.70
C THR A 260 -4.47 -8.48 -0.77
N SER A 261 -5.66 -8.26 -0.21
CA SER A 261 -6.34 -9.22 0.67
C SER A 261 -6.75 -10.50 -0.06
N GLN A 262 -7.28 -10.39 -1.29
CA GLN A 262 -7.61 -11.55 -2.10
C GLN A 262 -6.39 -12.41 -2.42
N SER A 263 -5.28 -11.77 -2.81
CA SER A 263 -4.02 -12.47 -3.06
C SER A 263 -3.48 -13.14 -1.80
N SER A 264 -3.61 -12.53 -0.63
CA SER A 264 -3.18 -13.16 0.62
C SER A 264 -3.96 -14.43 0.95
N LEU A 265 -5.27 -14.44 0.69
CA LEU A 265 -6.13 -15.62 0.85
C LEU A 265 -5.73 -16.73 -0.15
N ASP A 266 -5.48 -16.37 -1.41
CA ASP A 266 -5.03 -17.32 -2.44
C ASP A 266 -3.67 -17.96 -2.07
N LEU A 267 -2.77 -17.17 -1.49
CA LEU A 267 -1.43 -17.60 -1.07
C LEU A 267 -1.39 -18.27 0.31
N GLY A 268 -2.47 -18.22 1.08
CA GLY A 268 -2.50 -18.72 2.46
C GLY A 268 -1.65 -17.88 3.42
N VAL A 269 -1.52 -16.58 3.18
CA VAL A 269 -0.75 -15.65 4.03
C VAL A 269 -1.69 -14.91 4.98
N PRO A 270 -1.48 -14.96 6.30
CA PRO A 270 -2.30 -14.20 7.24
C PRO A 270 -2.04 -12.69 7.12
N LEU A 271 -3.03 -11.96 6.64
CA LEU A 271 -2.98 -10.52 6.36
C LEU A 271 -4.08 -9.78 7.14
N SER A 272 -4.26 -10.11 8.42
CA SER A 272 -5.40 -9.68 9.21
C SER A 272 -5.51 -8.16 9.34
N LEU A 273 -4.43 -7.45 9.66
CA LEU A 273 -4.47 -6.00 9.85
C LEU A 273 -4.83 -5.26 8.55
N ILE A 274 -4.17 -5.58 7.45
CA ILE A 274 -4.44 -4.94 6.15
C ILE A 274 -5.86 -5.26 5.70
N THR A 275 -6.34 -6.50 5.88
CA THR A 275 -7.70 -6.89 5.51
C THR A 275 -8.75 -6.19 6.36
N GLU A 276 -8.52 -6.04 7.68
CA GLU A 276 -9.40 -5.25 8.54
C GLU A 276 -9.51 -3.79 8.10
N SER A 277 -8.42 -3.19 7.60
CA SER A 277 -8.47 -1.83 7.04
C SER A 277 -9.37 -1.72 5.80
N VAL A 278 -9.44 -2.77 4.99
CA VAL A 278 -10.38 -2.86 3.85
C VAL A 278 -11.82 -2.95 4.34
N PHE A 279 -12.09 -3.81 5.31
CA PHE A 279 -13.42 -3.97 5.89
C PHE A 279 -13.88 -2.70 6.62
N ALA A 280 -12.98 -1.99 7.30
CA ALA A 280 -13.27 -0.70 7.91
C ALA A 280 -13.74 0.34 6.88
N ARG A 281 -13.14 0.37 5.68
CA ARG A 281 -13.64 1.21 4.59
C ARG A 281 -15.02 0.77 4.10
N TYR A 282 -15.25 -0.53 3.97
CA TYR A 282 -16.56 -1.02 3.52
C TYR A 282 -17.67 -0.66 4.51
N ILE A 283 -17.49 -0.91 5.80
CA ILE A 283 -18.50 -0.56 6.81
C ILE A 283 -18.72 0.95 6.90
N SER A 284 -17.68 1.77 6.63
CA SER A 284 -17.82 3.23 6.64
C SER A 284 -18.84 3.73 5.61
N THR A 285 -18.96 3.04 4.48
CA THR A 285 -19.91 3.42 3.41
C THR A 285 -21.37 3.11 3.74
N TYR A 286 -21.64 2.30 4.78
CA TYR A 286 -23.01 1.98 5.23
C TYR A 286 -23.60 3.09 6.12
N LYS A 287 -23.42 4.36 5.74
CA LYS A 287 -23.72 5.51 6.61
C LYS A 287 -25.16 5.51 7.13
N GLU A 288 -26.14 5.38 6.27
CA GLU A 288 -27.57 5.37 6.67
C GLU A 288 -27.91 4.20 7.58
N GLU A 289 -27.42 3.00 7.24
CA GLU A 289 -27.61 1.79 8.05
C GLU A 289 -26.94 1.94 9.42
N ARG A 290 -25.71 2.46 9.49
CA ARG A 290 -25.01 2.72 10.76
C ARG A 290 -25.74 3.76 11.62
N VAL A 291 -26.26 4.82 11.03
CA VAL A 291 -27.07 5.81 11.76
C VAL A 291 -28.35 5.19 12.32
N HIS A 292 -29.00 4.31 11.56
CA HIS A 292 -30.14 3.55 12.09
C HIS A 292 -29.73 2.61 13.22
N ALA A 293 -28.70 1.80 13.00
CA ALA A 293 -28.16 0.85 13.99
C ALA A 293 -27.76 1.53 15.30
N SER A 294 -27.18 2.73 15.25
CA SER A 294 -26.76 3.49 16.43
C SER A 294 -27.94 3.88 17.35
N LYS A 295 -29.16 3.89 16.81
CA LYS A 295 -30.39 4.23 17.57
C LYS A 295 -31.09 3.00 18.15
N VAL A 296 -30.89 1.82 17.56
CA VAL A 296 -31.62 0.59 17.94
C VAL A 296 -30.76 -0.41 18.68
N LEU A 297 -29.45 -0.45 18.44
CA LEU A 297 -28.55 -1.36 19.15
C LEU A 297 -28.20 -0.85 20.55
N PRO A 298 -28.07 -1.75 21.52
CA PRO A 298 -27.70 -1.35 22.87
C PRO A 298 -26.31 -0.70 22.91
N LYS A 299 -26.20 0.38 23.68
CA LYS A 299 -24.92 1.05 23.92
C LYS A 299 -24.11 0.30 24.98
N PRO A 300 -22.76 0.38 24.94
CA PRO A 300 -21.93 -0.09 26.03
C PRO A 300 -22.24 0.69 27.31
N ALA A 301 -21.81 0.17 28.45
CA ALA A 301 -21.85 0.91 29.71
C ALA A 301 -21.12 2.26 29.57
N ALA A 302 -21.60 3.26 30.27
CA ALA A 302 -20.95 4.57 30.27
C ALA A 302 -19.48 4.42 30.72
N PHE A 303 -18.58 4.89 29.88
CA PHE A 303 -17.14 4.86 30.14
C PHE A 303 -16.59 6.28 30.22
N LYS A 304 -15.74 6.54 31.21
CA LYS A 304 -14.99 7.77 31.32
C LYS A 304 -13.55 7.43 31.65
N PHE A 305 -12.64 7.95 30.84
CA PHE A 305 -11.22 7.83 31.13
C PHE A 305 -10.86 8.78 32.31
N GLU A 306 -10.29 8.24 33.35
CA GLU A 306 -9.90 9.00 34.55
C GLU A 306 -8.38 9.03 34.81
N GLY A 307 -7.60 8.47 33.86
CA GLY A 307 -6.13 8.43 33.90
C GLY A 307 -5.47 9.72 33.45
N ASP A 308 -4.14 9.69 33.43
CA ASP A 308 -3.33 10.78 32.89
C ASP A 308 -3.44 10.85 31.38
N LYS A 309 -3.82 12.02 30.85
CA LYS A 309 -4.00 12.23 29.40
C LYS A 309 -2.68 12.13 28.63
N ALA A 310 -1.59 12.68 29.17
CA ALA A 310 -0.29 12.63 28.49
C ALA A 310 0.24 11.20 28.43
N GLU A 311 0.04 10.40 29.47
CA GLU A 311 0.38 8.98 29.48
C GLU A 311 -0.42 8.20 28.42
N LEU A 312 -1.71 8.48 28.28
CA LEU A 312 -2.54 7.81 27.29
C LEU A 312 -2.13 8.19 25.85
N ILE A 313 -1.85 9.47 25.60
CA ILE A 313 -1.35 9.94 24.30
C ILE A 313 -0.04 9.23 23.95
N GLU A 314 0.88 9.08 24.89
CA GLU A 314 2.13 8.35 24.67
C GLU A 314 1.89 6.85 24.41
N LYS A 315 0.95 6.22 25.10
CA LYS A 315 0.56 4.83 24.81
C LYS A 315 -0.05 4.68 23.42
N ILE A 316 -0.87 5.62 22.98
CA ILE A 316 -1.41 5.63 21.62
C ILE A 316 -0.27 5.77 20.59
N ARG A 317 0.71 6.63 20.81
CA ARG A 317 1.89 6.79 19.98
C ARG A 317 2.67 5.46 19.84
N GLN A 318 2.95 4.81 20.96
CA GLN A 318 3.67 3.53 20.99
C GLN A 318 2.87 2.43 20.29
N ALA A 319 1.55 2.38 20.53
CA ALA A 319 0.65 1.42 19.92
C ALA A 319 0.59 1.63 18.38
N LEU A 320 0.57 2.88 17.93
CA LEU A 320 0.58 3.21 16.51
C LEU A 320 1.87 2.73 15.84
N TYR A 321 3.02 2.99 16.45
CA TYR A 321 4.31 2.56 15.89
C TYR A 321 4.44 1.02 15.85
N PHE A 322 4.10 0.34 16.92
CA PHE A 322 4.03 -1.12 16.98
C PHE A 322 3.14 -1.68 15.85
N SER A 323 1.92 -1.18 15.75
CA SER A 323 0.94 -1.70 14.81
C SER A 323 1.29 -1.40 13.36
N LYS A 324 1.93 -0.25 13.11
CA LYS A 324 2.52 0.10 11.82
C LYS A 324 3.58 -0.94 11.40
N ILE A 325 4.45 -1.35 12.31
CA ILE A 325 5.43 -2.41 12.07
C ILE A 325 4.73 -3.72 11.69
N ILE A 326 3.65 -4.10 12.37
CA ILE A 326 2.86 -5.29 12.02
C ILE A 326 2.30 -5.20 10.59
N SER A 327 1.77 -4.05 10.18
CA SER A 327 1.27 -3.84 8.82
C SER A 327 2.35 -4.12 7.77
N TYR A 328 3.54 -3.57 7.96
CA TYR A 328 4.68 -3.83 7.07
C TYR A 328 5.17 -5.28 7.14
N ALA A 329 5.22 -5.87 8.33
CA ALA A 329 5.61 -7.27 8.51
C ALA A 329 4.66 -8.21 7.73
N GLN A 330 3.36 -7.96 7.77
CA GLN A 330 2.37 -8.70 6.99
C GLN A 330 2.57 -8.50 5.48
N GLY A 331 2.77 -7.26 5.03
CA GLY A 331 3.00 -6.94 3.62
C GLY A 331 4.26 -7.62 3.07
N PHE A 332 5.38 -7.55 3.77
CA PHE A 332 6.63 -8.21 3.36
C PHE A 332 6.55 -9.73 3.43
N ALA A 333 5.82 -10.29 4.40
CA ALA A 333 5.55 -11.73 4.43
C ALA A 333 4.77 -12.19 3.18
N GLN A 334 3.78 -11.41 2.75
CA GLN A 334 3.06 -11.67 1.51
C GLN A 334 3.96 -11.56 0.28
N LEU A 335 4.80 -10.53 0.19
CA LEU A 335 5.78 -10.38 -0.91
C LEU A 335 6.72 -11.59 -0.97
N ARG A 336 7.18 -12.08 0.18
CA ARG A 336 8.05 -13.26 0.24
C ARG A 336 7.38 -14.52 -0.32
N VAL A 337 6.14 -14.80 0.07
CA VAL A 337 5.40 -15.96 -0.44
C VAL A 337 5.09 -15.80 -1.92
N ALA A 338 4.63 -14.61 -2.35
CA ALA A 338 4.37 -14.33 -3.76
C ALA A 338 5.62 -14.44 -4.63
N SER A 339 6.77 -13.98 -4.14
CA SER A 339 8.06 -14.10 -4.81
C SER A 339 8.44 -15.54 -5.08
N LYS A 340 8.24 -16.42 -4.09
CA LYS A 340 8.51 -17.85 -4.22
C LYS A 340 7.53 -18.54 -5.17
N GLU A 341 6.24 -18.27 -5.02
CA GLU A 341 5.18 -18.87 -5.84
C GLU A 341 5.33 -18.55 -7.33
N ASN A 342 5.73 -17.30 -7.65
CA ASN A 342 5.86 -16.85 -9.02
C ASN A 342 7.32 -16.88 -9.56
N ASN A 343 8.28 -17.35 -8.78
CA ASN A 343 9.71 -17.33 -9.13
C ASN A 343 10.23 -15.92 -9.51
N TRP A 344 9.77 -14.89 -8.82
CA TRP A 344 10.13 -13.50 -9.13
C TRP A 344 11.46 -13.05 -8.56
N ASN A 345 11.93 -13.70 -7.50
CA ASN A 345 13.20 -13.35 -6.86
C ASN A 345 13.24 -11.89 -6.39
N LEU A 346 12.20 -11.44 -5.69
CA LEU A 346 12.01 -10.04 -5.30
C LEU A 346 13.15 -9.52 -4.40
N PRO A 347 13.69 -8.32 -4.71
CA PRO A 347 14.77 -7.71 -3.93
C PRO A 347 14.19 -6.93 -2.72
N PHE A 348 13.90 -7.59 -1.60
CA PHE A 348 13.16 -7.00 -0.47
C PHE A 348 13.85 -5.77 0.13
N ALA A 349 15.18 -5.77 0.28
CA ALA A 349 15.93 -4.62 0.76
C ALA A 349 15.77 -3.41 -0.18
N ASP A 350 15.86 -3.63 -1.48
CA ASP A 350 15.69 -2.58 -2.48
C ASP A 350 14.25 -2.09 -2.55
N ILE A 351 13.25 -2.98 -2.40
CA ILE A 351 11.84 -2.61 -2.33
C ILE A 351 11.60 -1.64 -1.16
N ALA A 352 12.08 -1.96 0.04
CA ALA A 352 11.99 -1.05 1.18
C ALA A 352 12.74 0.27 0.91
N SER A 353 13.90 0.20 0.28
CA SER A 353 14.73 1.36 -0.04
C SER A 353 14.02 2.36 -0.96
N ILE A 354 13.33 1.89 -1.99
CA ILE A 354 12.62 2.78 -2.94
C ILE A 354 11.35 3.41 -2.37
N TRP A 355 10.87 2.96 -1.21
CA TRP A 355 9.73 3.57 -0.53
C TRP A 355 10.13 4.67 0.46
N ARG A 356 11.42 4.93 0.62
CA ARG A 356 11.94 5.95 1.57
C ARG A 356 11.58 7.38 1.18
N ASP A 357 11.27 7.63 -0.10
CA ASP A 357 10.75 8.91 -0.56
C ASP A 357 9.88 8.75 -1.82
N GLY A 358 9.15 9.80 -2.19
CA GLY A 358 8.32 9.83 -3.39
C GLY A 358 7.10 8.91 -3.36
N CYS A 359 6.65 8.44 -2.21
CA CYS A 359 5.48 7.59 -2.09
C CYS A 359 4.60 7.94 -0.87
N ILE A 360 3.36 7.48 -0.91
CA ILE A 360 2.37 7.74 0.14
C ILE A 360 2.76 7.11 1.49
N ILE A 361 3.49 6.00 1.46
CA ILE A 361 3.96 5.31 2.67
C ILE A 361 5.39 5.69 3.08
N ARG A 362 5.96 6.75 2.51
CA ARG A 362 7.25 7.29 2.94
C ARG A 362 7.30 7.37 4.47
N SER A 363 8.30 6.74 5.07
CA SER A 363 8.42 6.64 6.52
C SER A 363 9.87 6.45 6.93
N ARG A 364 10.26 7.08 8.03
CA ARG A 364 11.62 7.03 8.56
C ARG A 364 12.10 5.60 8.85
N PHE A 365 11.23 4.72 9.31
CA PHE A 365 11.64 3.35 9.65
C PHE A 365 11.86 2.43 8.45
N LEU A 366 11.53 2.83 7.22
CA LEU A 366 11.82 2.04 6.01
C LEU A 366 13.31 1.75 5.86
N GLN A 367 14.19 2.65 6.31
CA GLN A 367 15.62 2.35 6.38
C GLN A 367 15.90 1.14 7.29
N LYS A 368 15.18 0.98 8.38
CA LYS A 368 15.31 -0.18 9.28
C LYS A 368 14.89 -1.49 8.63
N ILE A 369 13.88 -1.45 7.75
CA ILE A 369 13.48 -2.62 6.95
C ILE A 369 14.56 -2.94 5.90
N THR A 370 15.08 -1.93 5.21
CA THR A 370 16.22 -2.09 4.29
C THR A 370 17.41 -2.74 4.99
N ASP A 371 17.77 -2.24 6.17
CA ASP A 371 18.88 -2.78 6.96
C ASP A 371 18.62 -4.23 7.39
N ALA A 372 17.39 -4.57 7.79
CA ALA A 372 17.01 -5.92 8.19
C ALA A 372 17.22 -6.93 7.05
N TYR A 373 16.73 -6.62 5.84
CA TYR A 373 16.92 -7.52 4.68
C TYR A 373 18.35 -7.51 4.13
N ASN A 374 19.15 -6.47 4.37
CA ASN A 374 20.57 -6.48 4.08
C ASN A 374 21.35 -7.38 5.05
N ARG A 375 20.90 -7.54 6.30
CA ARG A 375 21.47 -8.48 7.26
C ARG A 375 21.07 -9.92 6.97
N ASP A 376 19.81 -10.13 6.61
CA ASP A 376 19.26 -11.45 6.30
C ASP A 376 18.25 -11.35 5.14
N ALA A 377 18.69 -11.69 3.94
CA ALA A 377 17.85 -11.66 2.74
C ALA A 377 16.70 -12.70 2.79
N ASP A 378 16.85 -13.75 3.60
CA ASP A 378 15.87 -14.83 3.77
C ASP A 378 14.98 -14.66 5.02
N LEU A 379 15.06 -13.50 5.68
CA LEU A 379 14.30 -13.20 6.89
C LEU A 379 12.82 -13.58 6.73
N ALA A 380 12.35 -14.49 7.56
CA ALA A 380 11.00 -15.05 7.44
C ALA A 380 9.91 -14.03 7.76
N ASN A 381 10.18 -13.13 8.69
CA ASN A 381 9.28 -12.07 9.14
C ASN A 381 10.10 -10.95 9.77
N LEU A 382 9.72 -9.70 9.50
CA LEU A 382 10.40 -8.53 10.08
C LEU A 382 10.46 -8.57 11.62
N LEU A 383 9.47 -9.17 12.27
CA LEU A 383 9.41 -9.29 13.73
C LEU A 383 10.57 -10.10 14.33
N LEU A 384 11.30 -10.88 13.53
CA LEU A 384 12.45 -11.67 13.96
C LEU A 384 13.79 -10.91 13.83
N ASP A 385 13.79 -9.73 13.22
CA ASP A 385 14.98 -8.88 13.15
C ASP A 385 15.20 -8.15 14.49
N GLU A 386 16.45 -7.95 14.85
CA GLU A 386 16.88 -7.40 16.15
C GLU A 386 16.25 -6.03 16.48
N TYR A 387 16.13 -5.14 15.48
CA TYR A 387 15.53 -3.83 15.70
C TYR A 387 14.05 -3.94 16.04
N PHE A 388 13.31 -4.75 15.27
CA PHE A 388 11.86 -4.92 15.46
C PHE A 388 11.55 -5.76 16.70
N LEU A 389 12.42 -6.70 17.09
CA LEU A 389 12.34 -7.39 18.38
C LEU A 389 12.39 -6.41 19.54
N ASP A 390 13.34 -5.46 19.52
CA ASP A 390 13.47 -4.45 20.58
C ASP A 390 12.24 -3.55 20.67
N VAL A 391 11.74 -3.05 19.55
CA VAL A 391 10.55 -2.20 19.49
C VAL A 391 9.31 -2.95 19.98
N THR A 392 9.09 -4.18 19.54
CA THR A 392 7.92 -4.96 19.96
C THR A 392 7.97 -5.33 21.43
N ALA A 393 9.15 -5.62 21.96
CA ALA A 393 9.35 -5.85 23.40
C ALA A 393 8.94 -4.62 24.22
N LYS A 394 9.31 -3.42 23.77
CA LYS A 394 9.02 -2.16 24.46
C LYS A 394 7.55 -1.74 24.37
N TYR A 395 6.92 -1.91 23.20
CA TYR A 395 5.63 -1.27 22.89
C TYR A 395 4.43 -2.20 22.92
N GLN A 396 4.59 -3.52 23.00
CA GLN A 396 3.47 -4.45 23.00
C GLN A 396 2.46 -4.17 24.12
N GLN A 397 2.93 -3.75 25.32
CA GLN A 397 2.03 -3.50 26.42
C GLN A 397 1.13 -2.30 26.16
N ALA A 398 1.64 -1.25 25.51
CA ALA A 398 0.84 -0.10 25.12
C ALA A 398 -0.32 -0.50 24.19
N VAL A 399 -0.09 -1.37 23.21
CA VAL A 399 -1.15 -1.87 22.33
C VAL A 399 -2.21 -2.63 23.11
N ARG A 400 -1.81 -3.49 24.05
CA ARG A 400 -2.74 -4.24 24.90
C ARG A 400 -3.62 -3.31 25.74
N ASP A 401 -3.01 -2.31 26.34
CA ASP A 401 -3.71 -1.32 27.17
C ASP A 401 -4.72 -0.53 26.32
N ILE A 402 -4.30 -0.06 25.15
CA ILE A 402 -5.14 0.71 24.22
C ILE A 402 -6.31 -0.12 23.71
N VAL A 403 -6.08 -1.36 23.27
CA VAL A 403 -7.15 -2.24 22.78
C VAL A 403 -8.14 -2.58 23.89
N ALA A 404 -7.66 -2.92 25.09
CA ALA A 404 -8.53 -3.21 26.23
C ALA A 404 -9.40 -2.00 26.59
N LEU A 405 -8.80 -0.81 26.63
CA LEU A 405 -9.50 0.44 26.92
C LEU A 405 -10.54 0.78 25.85
N ALA A 406 -10.19 0.65 24.59
CA ALA A 406 -11.09 0.90 23.44
C ALA A 406 -12.32 -0.01 23.49
N VAL A 407 -12.13 -1.31 23.75
CA VAL A 407 -13.23 -2.28 23.86
C VAL A 407 -14.17 -1.92 25.01
N GLN A 408 -13.64 -1.57 26.18
CA GLN A 408 -14.45 -1.12 27.33
C GLN A 408 -15.24 0.15 27.03
N ALA A 409 -14.65 1.07 26.29
CA ALA A 409 -15.27 2.34 25.90
C ALA A 409 -16.24 2.22 24.71
N GLY A 410 -16.26 1.09 24.02
CA GLY A 410 -17.05 0.89 22.80
C GLY A 410 -16.50 1.67 21.59
N VAL A 411 -15.22 1.97 21.58
CA VAL A 411 -14.53 2.61 20.43
C VAL A 411 -13.95 1.52 19.53
N PRO A 412 -14.33 1.44 18.25
CA PRO A 412 -13.84 0.41 17.35
C PRO A 412 -12.39 0.63 16.96
N VAL A 413 -11.56 -0.38 17.18
CA VAL A 413 -10.12 -0.38 16.83
C VAL A 413 -9.73 -1.68 16.10
N PRO A 414 -10.32 -1.96 14.93
CA PRO A 414 -10.12 -3.23 14.24
C PRO A 414 -8.66 -3.49 13.91
N THR A 415 -7.90 -2.48 13.46
CA THR A 415 -6.51 -2.68 13.06
C THR A 415 -5.54 -2.77 14.23
N PHE A 416 -5.74 -2.03 15.31
CA PHE A 416 -4.99 -2.25 16.55
C PHE A 416 -5.25 -3.64 17.14
N SER A 417 -6.50 -4.07 17.15
CA SER A 417 -6.89 -5.41 17.59
C SER A 417 -6.25 -6.50 16.74
N ALA A 418 -6.27 -6.35 15.43
CA ALA A 418 -5.62 -7.29 14.50
C ALA A 418 -4.10 -7.32 14.68
N ALA A 419 -3.47 -6.18 14.95
CA ALA A 419 -2.03 -6.10 15.17
C ALA A 419 -1.58 -6.94 16.36
N ILE A 420 -2.19 -6.75 17.53
CA ILE A 420 -1.80 -7.50 18.72
C ILE A 420 -2.18 -8.98 18.62
N THR A 421 -3.30 -9.30 18.01
CA THR A 421 -3.73 -10.68 17.79
C THR A 421 -2.77 -11.41 16.84
N TYR A 422 -2.35 -10.77 15.74
CA TYR A 422 -1.34 -11.33 14.83
C TYR A 422 -0.03 -11.59 15.56
N PHE A 423 0.46 -10.62 16.32
CA PHE A 423 1.69 -10.75 17.10
C PHE A 423 1.61 -11.92 18.08
N ASP A 424 0.52 -12.04 18.85
CA ASP A 424 0.35 -13.11 19.80
C ASP A 424 0.21 -14.47 19.13
N SER A 425 -0.49 -14.57 18.01
CA SER A 425 -0.60 -15.79 17.23
C SER A 425 0.74 -16.22 16.66
N TYR A 426 1.50 -15.27 16.08
CA TYR A 426 2.79 -15.55 15.45
C TYR A 426 3.85 -16.04 16.45
N ARG A 427 3.87 -15.49 17.68
CA ARG A 427 4.81 -15.89 18.74
C ARG A 427 4.37 -17.11 19.55
N SER A 428 3.19 -17.65 19.32
CA SER A 428 2.66 -18.80 20.10
C SER A 428 3.14 -20.11 19.50
N ALA A 429 3.88 -20.89 20.31
CA ALA A 429 4.32 -22.23 19.93
C ALA A 429 3.16 -23.20 19.73
N ASP A 430 2.11 -23.05 20.54
CA ASP A 430 0.90 -23.87 20.51
C ASP A 430 -0.32 -22.97 20.27
N LEU A 431 -1.15 -23.36 19.33
CA LEU A 431 -2.40 -22.70 18.99
C LEU A 431 -3.59 -23.66 19.19
N PRO A 432 -4.82 -23.14 19.42
CA PRO A 432 -6.00 -23.98 19.58
C PRO A 432 -6.46 -24.67 18.29
N ALA A 433 -5.66 -24.61 17.25
CA ALA A 433 -5.89 -25.31 15.98
C ALA A 433 -5.89 -26.84 16.11
N ASN A 434 -5.32 -27.39 17.18
CA ASN A 434 -5.42 -28.80 17.55
C ASN A 434 -6.88 -29.25 17.72
N LEU A 435 -7.70 -28.44 18.38
CA LEU A 435 -9.14 -28.73 18.52
C LEU A 435 -9.87 -28.66 17.17
N ILE A 436 -9.55 -27.68 16.34
CA ILE A 436 -10.11 -27.58 14.98
C ILE A 436 -9.77 -28.83 14.17
N GLN A 437 -8.52 -29.29 14.22
CA GLN A 437 -8.10 -30.49 13.50
C GLN A 437 -8.75 -31.75 14.05
N ALA A 438 -8.94 -31.86 15.37
CA ALA A 438 -9.68 -32.96 15.99
C ALA A 438 -11.16 -32.97 15.55
N GLN A 439 -11.82 -31.78 15.51
CA GLN A 439 -13.18 -31.67 14.99
C GLN A 439 -13.29 -32.13 13.52
N ARG A 440 -12.33 -31.73 12.68
CA ARG A 440 -12.29 -32.17 11.28
C ARG A 440 -12.10 -33.69 11.15
N ASP A 441 -11.28 -34.27 12.00
CA ASP A 441 -11.10 -35.72 12.06
C ASP A 441 -12.38 -36.43 12.56
N TYR A 442 -13.04 -35.85 13.55
CA TYR A 442 -14.27 -36.40 14.11
C TYR A 442 -15.39 -36.52 13.09
N PHE A 443 -15.69 -35.42 12.36
CA PHE A 443 -16.84 -35.41 11.42
C PHE A 443 -16.50 -35.91 10.01
N GLY A 444 -15.22 -35.96 9.64
CA GLY A 444 -14.86 -36.21 8.24
C GLY A 444 -13.64 -37.14 8.05
N ALA A 445 -13.10 -37.71 9.10
CA ALA A 445 -11.88 -38.53 9.06
C ALA A 445 -10.72 -37.82 8.31
N HIS A 446 -10.59 -36.50 8.53
CA HIS A 446 -9.58 -35.68 7.81
C HIS A 446 -8.16 -35.92 8.32
N THR A 447 -8.00 -36.80 9.30
CA THR A 447 -6.73 -37.17 9.89
C THR A 447 -5.99 -36.03 10.59
N TYR A 448 -4.96 -36.36 11.35
CA TYR A 448 -4.11 -35.39 12.05
C TYR A 448 -2.70 -35.94 12.22
N GLN A 449 -1.75 -35.04 12.42
CA GLN A 449 -0.39 -35.35 12.84
C GLN A 449 -0.30 -35.24 14.36
N ARG A 450 0.61 -36.00 14.97
CA ARG A 450 0.85 -35.94 16.41
C ARG A 450 2.13 -35.18 16.73
N LYS A 451 2.22 -34.64 17.95
CA LYS A 451 3.44 -33.97 18.45
C LYS A 451 4.51 -34.95 18.92
N ASP A 452 4.11 -36.16 19.29
CA ASP A 452 4.94 -37.13 19.98
C ASP A 452 5.46 -38.25 19.05
N LYS A 453 4.95 -38.37 17.84
CA LYS A 453 5.40 -39.36 16.84
C LYS A 453 5.01 -38.96 15.42
N GLU A 454 5.83 -39.39 14.49
CA GLU A 454 5.59 -39.16 13.06
C GLU A 454 4.45 -40.04 12.53
N GLY A 455 3.82 -39.55 11.45
CA GLY A 455 2.76 -40.24 10.73
C GLY A 455 1.46 -39.49 10.69
N THR A 456 0.48 -40.08 10.04
CA THR A 456 -0.88 -39.56 9.89
C THR A 456 -1.83 -40.49 10.63
N PHE A 457 -2.69 -39.93 11.43
CA PHE A 457 -3.54 -40.66 12.37
C PHE A 457 -5.00 -40.28 12.18
N HIS A 458 -5.87 -41.22 12.52
CA HIS A 458 -7.30 -41.05 12.67
C HIS A 458 -7.70 -41.68 14.00
N TYR A 459 -8.57 -41.07 14.75
CA TYR A 459 -9.08 -41.62 16.00
C TYR A 459 -10.50 -42.19 15.77
N SER A 460 -10.78 -43.39 16.35
CA SER A 460 -12.12 -43.96 16.36
C SER A 460 -12.99 -43.20 17.35
N TRP A 461 -13.62 -42.11 16.89
CA TRP A 461 -14.45 -41.23 17.72
C TRP A 461 -15.78 -41.85 18.14
N TYR A 462 -16.22 -42.85 17.39
CA TYR A 462 -17.47 -43.54 17.66
C TYR A 462 -17.13 -44.91 18.27
N ASP A 463 -17.57 -45.13 19.51
CA ASP A 463 -17.51 -46.46 20.10
C ASP A 463 -18.34 -47.40 19.25
N GLU A 464 -17.74 -48.43 18.72
CA GLU A 464 -18.50 -49.58 18.18
C GLU A 464 -19.29 -50.19 19.34
N LYS A 465 -20.60 -49.93 19.38
CA LYS A 465 -21.51 -50.57 20.33
C LYS A 465 -21.75 -51.99 19.94
#